data_4db059967fa91ee22eff1836e5a77158
#
_entry.id   4db059967fa91ee22eff1836e5a77158
#
_cell.length_a   1.000
_cell.length_b   1.000
_cell.length_c   1.000
_cell.angle_alpha   90.00
_cell.angle_beta   90.00
_cell.angle_gamma   90.00
#
_symmetry.space_group_name_H-M   'P 1'
#
loop_
_entity.id
_entity.type
_entity.pdbx_description
1 polymer ?
#
loop_
_entity_poly.entity_id
_entity_poly.type
_entity_poly.pdbx_seq_one_letter_code
_entity_poly.pdbx_strand_id
1 'polypeptide(L)'
;MYVGVDCGGGNVIYAEMRSGFFPDKDNVIRAYSKDEKDDEGKSKSVEIAWEDRLNESLYDSISDLSFLTVGVEKDVKEKTVYKKFLTAYDAVDYLNEHLEDGMIVNVKGTLGYSEYEENVSTKKDITSIVLSKVEDEKDFKAVFSQTILVDSKSIGKKNEEKNTIELSAYVVDYVGKPKIDGEKIEVRKNVVFPKLFEVAINENPEITAKMLQKFFKPKKGKVAEITVTGNLVEGGSTVAIT
;
A
#
# COMPACT_ATOMS: atom_id res chain seq x y z
N MET A 1 -0.05 8.35 -13.42
CA MET A 1 -0.61 7.17 -14.10
C MET A 1 -1.60 6.48 -13.17
N TYR A 2 -2.72 6.06 -13.70
CA TYR A 2 -3.74 5.27 -13.00
C TYR A 2 -3.82 3.91 -13.69
N VAL A 3 -3.79 2.84 -12.91
CA VAL A 3 -3.80 1.47 -13.43
C VAL A 3 -4.95 0.71 -12.79
N GLY A 4 -5.81 0.10 -13.63
CA GLY A 4 -6.79 -0.90 -13.19
C GLY A 4 -6.18 -2.28 -13.32
N VAL A 5 -6.06 -3.01 -12.23
CA VAL A 5 -5.51 -4.36 -12.19
C VAL A 5 -6.64 -5.35 -11.96
N ASP A 6 -6.91 -6.19 -12.95
CA ASP A 6 -7.86 -7.30 -12.79
C ASP A 6 -7.22 -8.38 -11.89
N CYS A 7 -7.85 -8.60 -10.76
CA CYS A 7 -7.39 -9.53 -9.73
C CYS A 7 -8.24 -10.83 -9.71
N GLY A 8 -8.96 -11.08 -10.80
CA GLY A 8 -9.84 -12.25 -10.94
C GLY A 8 -11.20 -12.08 -10.26
N GLY A 9 -12.15 -12.90 -10.67
CA GLY A 9 -13.50 -12.92 -10.09
C GLY A 9 -14.29 -11.62 -10.21
N GLY A 10 -13.93 -10.74 -11.16
CA GLY A 10 -14.55 -9.43 -11.34
C GLY A 10 -14.00 -8.36 -10.37
N ASN A 11 -12.94 -8.65 -9.64
CA ASN A 11 -12.31 -7.71 -8.71
C ASN A 11 -11.23 -6.89 -9.43
N VAL A 12 -11.51 -5.64 -9.77
CA VAL A 12 -10.55 -4.72 -10.38
C VAL A 12 -10.07 -3.72 -9.33
N ILE A 13 -8.77 -3.73 -9.05
CA ILE A 13 -8.16 -2.80 -8.10
C ILE A 13 -7.53 -1.65 -8.86
N TYR A 14 -7.99 -0.43 -8.57
CA TYR A 14 -7.40 0.78 -9.09
C TYR A 14 -6.31 1.30 -8.16
N ALA A 15 -5.12 1.50 -8.72
CA ALA A 15 -3.97 2.02 -8.00
C ALA A 15 -3.27 3.10 -8.82
N GLU A 16 -2.49 3.94 -8.16
CA GLU A 16 -1.83 5.07 -8.81
C GLU A 16 -0.31 5.07 -8.60
N MET A 17 0.39 5.57 -9.60
CA MET A 17 1.79 5.97 -9.51
C MET A 17 1.85 7.44 -9.89
N ARG A 18 2.25 8.30 -8.95
CA ARG A 18 2.15 9.74 -9.11
C ARG A 18 3.41 10.47 -8.64
N SER A 19 3.87 11.36 -9.48
CA SER A 19 4.90 12.34 -9.16
C SER A 19 4.61 13.62 -9.95
N GLY A 20 5.33 14.69 -9.67
CA GLY A 20 5.22 15.94 -10.39
C GLY A 20 6.51 16.73 -10.37
N PHE A 21 6.82 17.35 -11.48
CA PHE A 21 7.83 18.39 -11.57
C PHE A 21 7.15 19.76 -11.47
N PHE A 22 7.69 20.62 -10.63
CA PHE A 22 7.16 21.97 -10.40
C PHE A 22 8.20 23.01 -10.82
N PRO A 23 8.03 23.70 -11.95
CA PRO A 23 9.05 24.60 -12.51
C PRO A 23 9.49 25.71 -11.54
N ASP A 24 8.58 26.15 -10.66
CA ASP A 24 8.82 27.26 -9.73
C ASP A 24 9.30 26.83 -8.34
N LYS A 25 9.76 25.56 -8.20
CA LYS A 25 10.21 25.02 -6.92
C LYS A 25 11.49 24.20 -7.08
N ASP A 26 12.25 24.14 -6.02
CA ASP A 26 13.33 23.18 -5.92
C ASP A 26 12.74 21.77 -5.90
N ASN A 27 12.98 21.03 -6.98
CA ASN A 27 12.54 19.66 -7.11
C ASN A 27 13.63 18.76 -6.57
N VAL A 28 13.56 18.47 -5.28
CA VAL A 28 14.50 17.59 -4.59
C VAL A 28 13.86 16.24 -4.36
N ILE A 29 14.58 15.17 -4.66
CA ILE A 29 14.17 13.81 -4.42
C ILE A 29 14.67 13.40 -3.04
N ARG A 30 13.76 12.91 -2.20
CA ARG A 30 14.10 12.36 -0.90
C ARG A 30 14.19 10.86 -0.97
N ALA A 31 15.38 10.36 -0.71
CA ALA A 31 15.69 8.94 -0.65
C ALA A 31 16.24 8.59 0.75
N TYR A 32 16.43 7.31 1.01
CA TYR A 32 17.05 6.83 2.24
C TYR A 32 18.43 6.26 1.93
N SER A 33 19.41 6.59 2.78
CA SER A 33 20.74 6.00 2.68
C SER A 33 20.67 4.51 3.00
N LYS A 34 21.46 3.71 2.29
CA LYS A 34 21.63 2.30 2.56
C LYS A 34 22.45 2.05 3.82
N ASP A 35 23.51 2.82 3.99
CA ASP A 35 24.54 2.57 4.99
C ASP A 35 24.43 3.49 6.21
N GLU A 36 24.00 4.76 5.99
CA GLU A 36 23.89 5.71 7.08
C GLU A 36 22.60 5.53 7.87
N LYS A 37 22.75 5.49 9.20
CA LYS A 37 21.64 5.40 10.16
C LYS A 37 21.61 6.63 11.05
N ASP A 38 20.42 6.98 11.53
CA ASP A 38 20.24 7.98 12.59
C ASP A 38 20.48 7.34 13.97
N ASP A 39 20.36 8.15 15.02
CA ASP A 39 20.55 7.72 16.41
C ASP A 39 19.53 6.67 16.88
N GLU A 40 18.42 6.51 16.15
CA GLU A 40 17.39 5.49 16.41
C GLU A 40 17.60 4.23 15.54
N GLY A 41 18.67 4.18 14.72
CA GLY A 41 18.99 3.06 13.83
C GLY A 41 18.17 3.03 12.53
N LYS A 42 17.41 4.08 12.22
CA LYS A 42 16.68 4.25 10.97
C LYS A 42 17.60 4.77 9.87
N SER A 43 17.36 4.41 8.62
CA SER A 43 18.09 4.96 7.48
C SER A 43 17.94 6.46 7.41
N LYS A 44 19.05 7.17 7.30
CA LYS A 44 19.04 8.63 7.13
C LYS A 44 18.42 9.02 5.79
N SER A 45 17.67 10.10 5.79
CA SER A 45 17.18 10.72 4.56
C SER A 45 18.32 11.44 3.86
N VAL A 46 18.43 11.23 2.55
CA VAL A 46 19.35 11.94 1.66
C VAL A 46 18.55 12.70 0.62
N GLU A 47 19.03 13.88 0.24
CA GLU A 47 18.42 14.69 -0.80
C GLU A 47 19.25 14.56 -2.08
N ILE A 48 18.58 14.25 -3.18
CA ILE A 48 19.18 14.09 -4.51
C ILE A 48 18.61 15.18 -5.39
N ALA A 49 19.47 15.90 -6.10
CA ALA A 49 19.03 16.90 -7.05
C ALA A 49 18.20 16.26 -8.18
N TRP A 50 17.24 17.00 -8.69
CA TRP A 50 16.37 16.49 -9.78
C TRP A 50 17.16 16.05 -11.02
N GLU A 51 18.22 16.77 -11.33
CA GLU A 51 19.11 16.50 -12.47
C GLU A 51 19.83 15.15 -12.34
N ASP A 52 20.08 14.72 -11.10
CA ASP A 52 20.77 13.48 -10.78
C ASP A 52 19.87 12.26 -10.64
N ARG A 53 18.57 12.39 -10.87
CA ARG A 53 17.57 11.33 -10.66
C ARG A 53 17.79 10.07 -11.49
N LEU A 54 18.48 10.18 -12.63
CA LEU A 54 18.83 9.07 -13.52
C LEU A 54 20.30 8.65 -13.39
N ASN A 55 21.03 9.19 -12.44
CA ASN A 55 22.43 8.87 -12.23
C ASN A 55 22.57 7.54 -11.47
N GLU A 56 22.71 6.46 -12.19
CA GLU A 56 22.81 5.11 -11.62
C GLU A 56 24.02 4.92 -10.68
N SER A 57 25.06 5.77 -10.78
CA SER A 57 26.21 5.69 -9.86
C SER A 57 25.86 6.00 -8.40
N LEU A 58 24.71 6.67 -8.17
CA LEU A 58 24.19 6.94 -6.83
C LEU A 58 23.43 5.76 -6.23
N TYR A 59 22.97 4.83 -7.05
CA TYR A 59 22.02 3.79 -6.65
C TYR A 59 22.59 2.82 -5.62
N ASP A 60 23.90 2.58 -5.65
CA ASP A 60 24.57 1.69 -4.69
C ASP A 60 24.54 2.21 -3.25
N SER A 61 24.48 3.54 -3.08
CA SER A 61 24.41 4.22 -1.77
C SER A 61 22.99 4.40 -1.24
N ILE A 62 21.97 4.12 -2.08
CA ILE A 62 20.55 4.36 -1.79
C ILE A 62 19.86 3.05 -1.41
N SER A 63 19.04 3.10 -0.37
CA SER A 63 18.23 1.98 0.09
C SER A 63 17.21 1.55 -0.99
N ASP A 64 17.04 0.24 -1.17
CA ASP A 64 16.06 -0.33 -2.10
C ASP A 64 14.62 0.16 -1.84
N LEU A 65 14.31 0.57 -0.62
CA LEU A 65 13.01 1.15 -0.26
C LEU A 65 12.70 2.50 -0.92
N SER A 66 13.73 3.16 -1.46
CA SER A 66 13.58 4.46 -2.13
C SER A 66 13.26 4.35 -3.61
N PHE A 67 13.35 3.14 -4.17
CA PHE A 67 13.15 2.94 -5.60
C PHE A 67 11.75 2.41 -5.92
N LEU A 68 11.24 2.90 -7.04
CA LEU A 68 10.18 2.25 -7.78
C LEU A 68 10.80 1.19 -8.69
N THR A 69 10.27 -0.02 -8.67
CA THR A 69 10.80 -1.13 -9.48
C THR A 69 9.84 -1.49 -10.60
N VAL A 70 10.32 -1.43 -11.82
CA VAL A 70 9.56 -1.80 -13.01
C VAL A 70 10.27 -2.95 -13.75
N GLY A 71 9.49 -3.94 -14.21
CA GLY A 71 10.02 -5.07 -14.94
C GLY A 71 8.96 -5.64 -15.88
N VAL A 72 8.64 -4.90 -16.94
CA VAL A 72 7.62 -5.27 -17.94
C VAL A 72 8.19 -5.77 -19.24
N GLU A 73 9.52 -5.82 -19.39
CA GLU A 73 10.21 -6.35 -20.54
C GLU A 73 10.99 -7.63 -20.20
N LYS A 74 11.29 -8.40 -21.23
CA LYS A 74 12.17 -9.56 -21.15
C LYS A 74 13.41 -9.37 -22.00
N ASP A 75 14.53 -9.90 -21.55
CA ASP A 75 15.76 -9.96 -22.34
C ASP A 75 15.70 -11.08 -23.42
N VAL A 76 16.75 -11.20 -24.20
CA VAL A 76 16.90 -12.25 -25.25
C VAL A 76 16.87 -13.69 -24.68
N LYS A 77 16.95 -13.87 -23.37
CA LYS A 77 16.89 -15.14 -22.66
C LYS A 77 15.56 -15.33 -21.94
N GLU A 78 14.53 -14.57 -22.30
CA GLU A 78 13.19 -14.57 -21.68
C GLU A 78 13.19 -14.23 -20.19
N LYS A 79 14.22 -13.55 -19.67
CA LYS A 79 14.27 -13.11 -18.28
C LYS A 79 13.74 -11.69 -18.16
N THR A 80 12.93 -11.44 -17.12
CA THR A 80 12.44 -10.10 -16.79
C THR A 80 13.61 -9.15 -16.55
N VAL A 81 13.61 -8.02 -17.24
CA VAL A 81 14.56 -6.92 -17.06
C VAL A 81 13.99 -5.98 -16.01
N TYR A 82 14.69 -5.83 -14.89
CA TYR A 82 14.30 -4.93 -13.82
C TYR A 82 14.99 -3.59 -13.94
N LYS A 83 14.20 -2.52 -13.87
CA LYS A 83 14.67 -1.14 -13.80
C LYS A 83 14.24 -0.50 -12.49
N LYS A 84 15.11 0.36 -11.93
CA LYS A 84 14.87 1.11 -10.71
C LYS A 84 14.78 2.59 -11.04
N PHE A 85 13.78 3.26 -10.46
CA PHE A 85 13.54 4.68 -10.65
C PHE A 85 13.42 5.37 -9.29
N LEU A 86 14.07 6.50 -9.12
CA LEU A 86 13.93 7.34 -7.93
C LEU A 86 12.65 8.15 -7.92
N THR A 87 12.04 8.34 -9.08
CA THR A 87 10.79 9.12 -9.20
C THR A 87 9.72 8.36 -9.96
N ALA A 88 8.47 8.59 -9.57
CA ALA A 88 7.34 8.09 -10.35
C ALA A 88 7.21 8.81 -11.70
N TYR A 89 7.84 9.96 -11.89
CA TYR A 89 7.89 10.67 -13.15
C TYR A 89 8.57 9.82 -14.23
N ASP A 90 9.78 9.36 -13.94
CA ASP A 90 10.56 8.55 -14.88
C ASP A 90 10.00 7.12 -15.01
N ALA A 91 9.49 6.55 -13.92
CA ALA A 91 8.86 5.23 -13.96
C ALA A 91 7.59 5.21 -14.82
N VAL A 92 6.77 6.26 -14.74
CA VAL A 92 5.56 6.40 -15.55
C VAL A 92 5.90 6.62 -17.02
N ASP A 93 6.92 7.42 -17.31
CA ASP A 93 7.38 7.66 -18.67
C ASP A 93 7.79 6.33 -19.32
N TYR A 94 8.62 5.55 -18.63
CA TYR A 94 9.01 4.22 -19.09
C TYR A 94 7.81 3.25 -19.22
N LEU A 95 6.88 3.24 -18.27
CA LEU A 95 5.70 2.38 -18.32
C LEU A 95 4.74 2.75 -19.46
N ASN A 96 4.62 4.02 -19.82
CA ASN A 96 3.80 4.46 -20.94
C ASN A 96 4.31 3.91 -22.31
N GLU A 97 5.59 3.62 -22.39
CA GLU A 97 6.20 3.06 -23.62
C GLU A 97 6.15 1.52 -23.68
N HIS A 98 6.07 0.84 -22.51
CA HIS A 98 6.34 -0.59 -22.43
C HIS A 98 5.23 -1.42 -21.78
N LEU A 99 4.31 -0.80 -21.03
CA LEU A 99 3.19 -1.50 -20.41
C LEU A 99 1.98 -1.49 -21.35
N GLU A 100 1.49 -2.67 -21.67
CA GLU A 100 0.35 -2.86 -22.57
C GLU A 100 -0.83 -3.48 -21.83
N ASP A 101 -2.05 -3.17 -22.31
CA ASP A 101 -3.27 -3.81 -21.80
C ASP A 101 -3.23 -5.33 -22.02
N GLY A 102 -3.65 -6.06 -21.00
CA GLY A 102 -3.63 -7.52 -21.02
C GLY A 102 -2.32 -8.16 -20.57
N MET A 103 -1.28 -7.39 -20.27
CA MET A 103 -0.09 -7.94 -19.64
C MET A 103 -0.40 -8.49 -18.24
N ILE A 104 0.10 -9.70 -17.94
CA ILE A 104 -0.04 -10.31 -16.62
C ILE A 104 1.10 -9.82 -15.73
N VAL A 105 0.76 -8.99 -14.76
CA VAL A 105 1.73 -8.30 -13.90
C VAL A 105 1.50 -8.58 -12.41
N ASN A 106 2.57 -8.52 -11.65
CA ASN A 106 2.53 -8.44 -10.19
C ASN A 106 2.73 -6.97 -9.79
N VAL A 107 1.71 -6.38 -9.19
CA VAL A 107 1.73 -4.99 -8.71
C VAL A 107 1.89 -4.99 -7.20
N LYS A 108 2.87 -4.21 -6.70
CA LYS A 108 3.06 -3.98 -5.26
C LYS A 108 2.94 -2.50 -4.97
N GLY A 109 2.53 -2.19 -3.76
CA GLY A 109 2.36 -0.81 -3.35
C GLY A 109 2.08 -0.66 -1.86
N THR A 110 1.73 0.54 -1.48
CA THR A 110 1.37 0.91 -0.11
C THR A 110 -0.05 1.42 -0.03
N LEU A 111 -0.69 1.21 1.10
CA LEU A 111 -1.98 1.81 1.42
C LEU A 111 -1.72 3.08 2.25
N GLY A 112 -2.17 4.22 1.75
CA GLY A 112 -2.15 5.49 2.45
C GLY A 112 -3.58 5.90 2.83
N TYR A 113 -3.71 6.65 3.91
CA TYR A 113 -5.01 7.08 4.44
C TYR A 113 -5.07 8.59 4.56
N SER A 114 -6.22 9.13 4.22
CA SER A 114 -6.50 10.57 4.39
C SER A 114 -7.97 10.76 4.71
N GLU A 115 -8.27 11.83 5.43
CA GLU A 115 -9.64 12.22 5.76
C GLU A 115 -9.96 13.56 5.11
N TYR A 116 -11.15 13.64 4.53
CA TYR A 116 -11.72 14.87 4.01
C TYR A 116 -13.22 14.86 4.32
N GLU A 117 -13.71 15.90 4.99
CA GLU A 117 -15.13 16.04 5.38
C GLU A 117 -15.68 14.77 6.05
N GLU A 118 -15.00 14.27 7.09
CA GLU A 118 -15.33 13.04 7.85
C GLU A 118 -15.26 11.73 7.01
N ASN A 119 -14.87 11.80 5.73
CA ASN A 119 -14.71 10.63 4.88
C ASN A 119 -13.26 10.18 4.83
N VAL A 120 -12.99 8.98 5.30
CA VAL A 120 -11.66 8.35 5.21
C VAL A 120 -11.50 7.72 3.84
N SER A 121 -10.56 8.23 3.06
CA SER A 121 -10.17 7.66 1.78
C SER A 121 -8.91 6.81 1.91
N THR A 122 -8.85 5.75 1.11
CA THR A 122 -7.67 4.87 1.01
C THR A 122 -7.03 5.07 -0.34
N LYS A 123 -5.76 5.48 -0.35
CA LYS A 123 -4.93 5.54 -1.54
C LYS A 123 -4.17 4.24 -1.70
N LYS A 124 -3.93 3.84 -2.93
CA LYS A 124 -3.14 2.68 -3.29
C LYS A 124 -2.00 3.17 -4.18
N ASP A 125 -0.85 3.46 -3.54
CA ASP A 125 0.32 4.00 -4.22
C ASP A 125 1.21 2.85 -4.70
N ILE A 126 1.44 2.78 -6.02
CA ILE A 126 2.23 1.72 -6.65
C ILE A 126 3.71 1.98 -6.41
N THR A 127 4.44 0.98 -5.94
CA THR A 127 5.89 0.99 -5.79
C THR A 127 6.60 0.00 -6.73
N SER A 128 5.87 -0.95 -7.29
CA SER A 128 6.44 -1.90 -8.26
C SER A 128 5.39 -2.44 -9.23
N ILE A 129 5.76 -2.57 -10.50
CA ILE A 129 5.02 -3.29 -11.54
C ILE A 129 6.01 -4.20 -12.27
N VAL A 130 5.83 -5.51 -12.18
CA VAL A 130 6.71 -6.48 -12.81
C VAL A 130 5.90 -7.60 -13.45
N LEU A 131 6.41 -8.23 -14.50
CA LEU A 131 5.77 -9.39 -15.12
C LEU A 131 5.49 -10.46 -14.07
N SER A 132 4.29 -11.00 -14.07
CA SER A 132 3.87 -12.06 -13.16
C SER A 132 4.43 -13.41 -13.61
N LYS A 133 4.62 -14.30 -12.62
CA LYS A 133 4.84 -15.73 -12.86
C LYS A 133 3.54 -16.54 -12.78
N VAL A 134 2.46 -15.91 -12.34
CA VAL A 134 1.13 -16.51 -12.28
C VAL A 134 0.47 -16.31 -13.64
N GLU A 135 0.09 -17.39 -14.30
CA GLU A 135 -0.48 -17.36 -15.64
C GLU A 135 -1.99 -17.68 -15.65
N ASP A 136 -2.50 -18.35 -14.61
CA ASP A 136 -3.88 -18.79 -14.52
C ASP A 136 -4.71 -17.74 -13.78
N GLU A 137 -5.75 -17.20 -14.43
CA GLU A 137 -6.63 -16.17 -13.88
C GLU A 137 -7.31 -16.57 -12.56
N LYS A 138 -7.54 -17.87 -12.33
CA LYS A 138 -8.10 -18.36 -11.07
C LYS A 138 -7.20 -18.12 -9.87
N ASP A 139 -5.88 -17.92 -10.10
CA ASP A 139 -4.88 -17.66 -9.08
C ASP A 139 -4.61 -16.15 -8.89
N PHE A 140 -5.28 -15.30 -9.69
CA PHE A 140 -5.19 -13.85 -9.55
C PHE A 140 -5.84 -13.42 -8.24
N LYS A 141 -5.18 -12.54 -7.52
CA LYS A 141 -5.67 -12.03 -6.23
C LYS A 141 -5.03 -10.70 -5.87
N ALA A 142 -5.78 -9.86 -5.22
CA ALA A 142 -5.25 -8.71 -4.51
C ALA A 142 -5.20 -9.03 -3.02
N VAL A 143 -4.03 -8.87 -2.41
CA VAL A 143 -3.85 -9.12 -0.97
C VAL A 143 -3.24 -7.89 -0.32
N PHE A 144 -3.57 -7.67 0.96
CA PHE A 144 -2.96 -6.63 1.77
C PHE A 144 -2.44 -7.20 3.09
N SER A 145 -1.48 -6.48 3.68
CA SER A 145 -1.04 -6.68 5.05
C SER A 145 -1.07 -5.33 5.75
N GLN A 146 -1.76 -5.23 6.88
CA GLN A 146 -1.97 -3.98 7.59
C GLN A 146 -1.89 -4.17 9.09
N THR A 147 -1.12 -3.30 9.75
CA THR A 147 -1.18 -3.19 11.21
C THR A 147 -2.37 -2.33 11.60
N ILE A 148 -3.22 -2.87 12.47
CA ILE A 148 -4.44 -2.24 12.94
C ILE A 148 -4.46 -2.15 14.46
N LEU A 149 -5.19 -1.18 14.98
CA LEU A 149 -5.47 -1.03 16.39
C LEU A 149 -6.92 -1.43 16.66
N VAL A 150 -7.11 -2.30 17.64
CA VAL A 150 -8.44 -2.78 18.06
C VAL A 150 -8.67 -2.57 19.54
N ASP A 151 -9.92 -2.38 19.93
CA ASP A 151 -10.35 -2.26 21.32
C ASP A 151 -11.41 -3.32 21.68
N SER A 152 -11.96 -3.24 22.88
CA SER A 152 -12.97 -4.19 23.35
C SER A 152 -14.32 -4.14 22.60
N LYS A 153 -14.53 -3.13 21.74
CA LYS A 153 -15.75 -2.92 20.96
C LYS A 153 -15.55 -3.17 19.47
N SER A 154 -14.34 -3.53 19.06
CA SER A 154 -13.97 -3.69 17.64
C SER A 154 -14.75 -4.78 16.91
N ILE A 155 -15.15 -5.86 17.60
CA ILE A 155 -15.95 -6.93 17.01
C ILE A 155 -17.39 -6.48 16.88
N GLY A 156 -17.83 -6.33 15.63
CA GLY A 156 -19.17 -5.87 15.27
C GLY A 156 -20.17 -7.01 15.05
N LYS A 157 -21.14 -6.75 14.22
CA LYS A 157 -22.24 -7.67 13.92
C LYS A 157 -21.85 -8.67 12.83
N LYS A 158 -22.51 -9.83 12.85
CA LYS A 158 -22.47 -10.79 11.76
C LYS A 158 -23.31 -10.26 10.59
N ASN A 159 -22.78 -10.32 9.40
CA ASN A 159 -23.51 -10.15 8.15
C ASN A 159 -23.88 -11.54 7.63
N GLU A 160 -25.15 -11.88 7.69
CA GLU A 160 -25.63 -13.22 7.30
C GLU A 160 -25.55 -13.45 5.78
N GLU A 161 -25.75 -12.40 4.97
CA GLU A 161 -25.73 -12.50 3.50
C GLU A 161 -24.32 -12.78 2.98
N LYS A 162 -23.32 -12.07 3.54
CA LYS A 162 -21.92 -12.21 3.16
C LYS A 162 -21.20 -13.31 3.94
N ASN A 163 -21.81 -13.85 4.98
CA ASN A 163 -21.18 -14.76 5.94
C ASN A 163 -19.88 -14.19 6.53
N THR A 164 -19.92 -12.93 6.95
CA THR A 164 -18.78 -12.21 7.53
C THR A 164 -19.12 -11.63 8.90
N ILE A 165 -18.10 -11.25 9.65
CA ILE A 165 -18.22 -10.46 10.88
C ILE A 165 -17.51 -9.13 10.66
N GLU A 166 -18.19 -8.04 10.98
CA GLU A 166 -17.59 -6.71 10.91
C GLU A 166 -16.51 -6.55 11.99
N LEU A 167 -15.38 -5.95 11.62
CA LEU A 167 -14.31 -5.59 12.53
C LEU A 167 -14.01 -4.09 12.36
N SER A 168 -14.46 -3.29 13.33
CA SER A 168 -14.13 -1.87 13.40
C SER A 168 -12.76 -1.71 14.04
N ALA A 169 -11.82 -1.13 13.31
CA ALA A 169 -10.44 -0.94 13.74
C ALA A 169 -9.94 0.45 13.37
N TYR A 170 -8.74 0.77 13.81
CA TYR A 170 -8.03 1.97 13.40
C TYR A 170 -6.74 1.60 12.70
N VAL A 171 -6.42 2.32 11.64
CA VAL A 171 -5.12 2.28 10.99
C VAL A 171 -4.35 3.55 11.34
N VAL A 172 -3.02 3.45 11.40
CA VAL A 172 -2.16 4.59 11.70
C VAL A 172 -1.42 4.98 10.44
N ASP A 173 -1.49 6.25 10.09
CA ASP A 173 -0.73 6.81 8.98
C ASP A 173 -0.15 8.17 9.31
N TYR A 174 0.93 8.55 8.63
CA TYR A 174 1.61 9.80 8.84
C TYR A 174 0.95 10.92 8.04
N VAL A 175 0.50 11.95 8.74
CA VAL A 175 -0.08 13.16 8.12
C VAL A 175 0.91 14.31 8.22
N GLY A 176 1.44 14.73 7.08
CA GLY A 176 2.41 15.83 7.00
C GLY A 176 1.74 17.19 6.96
N LYS A 177 1.27 17.59 5.78
CA LYS A 177 0.64 18.90 5.51
C LYS A 177 -0.71 18.72 4.82
N PRO A 178 -1.75 18.32 5.55
CA PRO A 178 -3.10 18.19 4.98
C PRO A 178 -3.62 19.55 4.53
N LYS A 179 -4.54 19.53 3.58
CA LYS A 179 -5.29 20.70 3.16
C LYS A 179 -6.63 20.70 3.90
N ILE A 180 -6.86 21.67 4.78
CA ILE A 180 -8.09 21.83 5.54
C ILE A 180 -8.65 23.21 5.16
N ASP A 181 -9.91 23.26 4.73
CA ASP A 181 -10.58 24.50 4.26
C ASP A 181 -9.77 25.30 3.22
N GLY A 182 -9.06 24.56 2.36
CA GLY A 182 -8.24 25.19 1.29
C GLY A 182 -6.82 25.56 1.74
N GLU A 183 -6.53 25.63 3.03
CA GLU A 183 -5.22 25.97 3.59
C GLU A 183 -4.40 24.72 3.94
N LYS A 184 -3.07 24.79 3.70
CA LYS A 184 -2.14 23.74 4.10
C LYS A 184 -1.78 23.91 5.57
N ILE A 185 -2.21 22.99 6.42
CA ILE A 185 -1.89 22.98 7.84
C ILE A 185 -0.77 21.98 8.10
N GLU A 186 0.22 22.38 8.85
CA GLU A 186 1.34 21.52 9.21
C GLU A 186 0.99 20.66 10.42
N VAL A 187 0.73 19.37 10.19
CA VAL A 187 0.37 18.40 11.25
C VAL A 187 1.61 17.61 11.70
N ARG A 188 2.36 17.06 10.77
CA ARG A 188 3.60 16.26 10.96
C ARG A 188 3.55 15.25 12.10
N LYS A 189 2.50 14.45 12.13
CA LYS A 189 2.35 13.40 13.16
C LYS A 189 1.62 12.19 12.60
N ASN A 190 1.72 11.09 13.32
CA ASN A 190 0.88 9.92 13.10
C ASN A 190 -0.54 10.21 13.56
N VAL A 191 -1.51 9.88 12.71
CA VAL A 191 -2.94 10.05 12.95
C VAL A 191 -3.61 8.69 12.81
N VAL A 192 -4.64 8.44 13.60
CA VAL A 192 -5.45 7.24 13.52
C VAL A 192 -6.67 7.49 12.65
N PHE A 193 -6.95 6.57 11.74
CA PHE A 193 -8.09 6.60 10.83
C PHE A 193 -9.00 5.42 11.12
N PRO A 194 -10.32 5.62 11.31
CA PRO A 194 -11.25 4.51 11.46
C PRO A 194 -11.34 3.73 10.15
N LYS A 195 -11.35 2.40 10.25
CA LYS A 195 -11.47 1.50 9.13
C LYS A 195 -12.33 0.30 9.50
N LEU A 196 -13.23 -0.06 8.60
CA LEU A 196 -14.04 -1.26 8.71
C LEU A 196 -13.41 -2.39 7.89
N PHE A 197 -13.26 -3.54 8.51
CA PHE A 197 -12.85 -4.79 7.87
C PHE A 197 -13.98 -5.81 7.97
N GLU A 198 -14.03 -6.73 7.02
CA GLU A 198 -14.94 -7.88 7.07
C GLU A 198 -14.10 -9.15 7.28
N VAL A 199 -14.42 -9.89 8.33
CA VAL A 199 -13.78 -11.18 8.64
C VAL A 199 -14.66 -12.31 8.14
N ALA A 200 -14.18 -13.07 7.17
CA ALA A 200 -14.90 -14.23 6.65
C ALA A 200 -15.09 -15.29 7.75
N ILE A 201 -16.30 -15.83 7.84
CA ILE A 201 -16.59 -16.96 8.72
C ILE A 201 -16.21 -18.21 7.95
N ASN A 202 -15.25 -18.98 8.48
CA ASN A 202 -14.83 -20.25 7.89
C ASN A 202 -15.91 -21.37 8.10
N GLU A 203 -15.62 -22.56 7.62
CA GLU A 203 -16.54 -23.71 7.73
C GLU A 203 -16.92 -24.03 9.18
N ASN A 204 -16.11 -23.63 10.16
CA ASN A 204 -16.40 -23.76 11.58
C ASN A 204 -16.58 -22.38 12.25
N PRO A 205 -17.82 -21.89 12.36
CA PRO A 205 -18.11 -20.56 12.95
C PRO A 205 -17.62 -20.40 14.39
N GLU A 206 -17.60 -21.48 15.16
CA GLU A 206 -17.12 -21.44 16.56
C GLU A 206 -15.61 -21.15 16.63
N ILE A 207 -14.83 -21.69 15.70
CA ILE A 207 -13.40 -21.40 15.62
C ILE A 207 -13.18 -19.94 15.30
N THR A 208 -13.89 -19.41 14.28
CA THR A 208 -13.81 -17.97 13.93
C THR A 208 -14.18 -17.10 15.12
N ALA A 209 -15.27 -17.41 15.83
CA ALA A 209 -15.70 -16.65 17.00
C ALA A 209 -14.65 -16.69 18.13
N LYS A 210 -14.08 -17.86 18.43
CA LYS A 210 -13.01 -18.02 19.43
C LYS A 210 -11.75 -17.23 19.07
N MET A 211 -11.34 -17.25 17.81
CA MET A 211 -10.20 -16.49 17.31
C MET A 211 -10.42 -14.99 17.46
N LEU A 212 -11.58 -14.49 17.04
CA LEU A 212 -11.95 -13.08 17.18
C LEU A 212 -11.91 -12.66 18.65
N GLN A 213 -12.52 -13.44 19.55
CA GLN A 213 -12.52 -13.12 20.98
C GLN A 213 -11.09 -13.11 21.57
N LYS A 214 -10.23 -14.02 21.11
CA LYS A 214 -8.86 -14.14 21.63
C LYS A 214 -7.94 -13.03 21.16
N PHE A 215 -7.99 -12.67 19.89
CA PHE A 215 -7.03 -11.76 19.25
C PHE A 215 -7.55 -10.34 19.07
N PHE A 216 -8.84 -10.16 18.83
CA PHE A 216 -9.42 -8.86 18.46
C PHE A 216 -10.29 -8.24 19.57
N LYS A 217 -10.31 -8.82 20.75
CA LYS A 217 -11.05 -8.28 21.92
C LYS A 217 -10.13 -8.13 23.12
N PRO A 218 -9.32 -7.06 23.18
CA PRO A 218 -8.53 -6.76 24.35
C PRO A 218 -9.42 -6.42 25.55
N LYS A 219 -8.85 -6.42 26.75
CA LYS A 219 -9.57 -6.03 27.98
C LYS A 219 -10.11 -4.60 27.84
N LYS A 220 -11.26 -4.33 28.48
CA LYS A 220 -11.88 -3.00 28.49
C LYS A 220 -10.86 -1.91 28.89
N GLY A 221 -10.80 -0.83 28.11
CA GLY A 221 -9.87 0.27 28.31
C GLY A 221 -8.44 -0.01 27.85
N LYS A 222 -8.22 -1.13 27.14
CA LYS A 222 -6.95 -1.46 26.48
C LYS A 222 -7.15 -1.47 24.97
N VAL A 223 -6.06 -1.17 24.26
CA VAL A 223 -5.95 -1.26 22.81
C VAL A 223 -4.90 -2.35 22.51
N ALA A 224 -5.14 -3.15 21.50
CA ALA A 224 -4.17 -4.10 20.97
C ALA A 224 -3.76 -3.70 19.55
N GLU A 225 -2.49 -3.84 19.26
CA GLU A 225 -1.93 -3.70 17.92
C GLU A 225 -1.78 -5.09 17.31
N ILE A 226 -2.32 -5.27 16.11
CA ILE A 226 -2.35 -6.56 15.42
C ILE A 226 -2.06 -6.34 13.94
N THR A 227 -1.20 -7.17 13.35
CA THR A 227 -1.04 -7.21 11.90
C THR A 227 -2.01 -8.22 11.31
N VAL A 228 -2.79 -7.78 10.34
CA VAL A 228 -3.75 -8.62 9.62
C VAL A 228 -3.36 -8.70 8.15
N THR A 229 -3.65 -9.85 7.53
CA THR A 229 -3.55 -10.04 6.09
C THR A 229 -4.93 -10.42 5.56
N GLY A 230 -5.23 -10.00 4.34
CA GLY A 230 -6.54 -10.28 3.75
C GLY A 230 -6.59 -9.98 2.27
N ASN A 231 -7.75 -10.21 1.69
CA ASN A 231 -8.03 -9.86 0.30
C ASN A 231 -8.48 -8.40 0.21
N LEU A 232 -7.91 -7.69 -0.74
CA LEU A 232 -8.34 -6.36 -1.12
C LEU A 232 -9.39 -6.51 -2.23
N VAL A 233 -10.61 -6.05 -1.97
CA VAL A 233 -11.69 -6.07 -2.96
C VAL A 233 -12.17 -4.64 -3.21
N GLU A 234 -12.73 -4.39 -4.39
CA GLU A 234 -13.32 -3.09 -4.70
C GLU A 234 -14.47 -2.80 -3.74
N GLY A 235 -14.45 -1.62 -3.12
CA GLY A 235 -15.45 -1.22 -2.14
C GLY A 235 -15.29 -1.80 -0.74
N GLY A 236 -14.24 -2.57 -0.46
CA GLY A 236 -13.98 -3.13 0.87
C GLY A 236 -12.73 -4.00 0.92
N SER A 237 -12.39 -4.46 2.12
CA SER A 237 -11.32 -5.43 2.34
C SER A 237 -11.81 -6.56 3.25
N THR A 238 -11.62 -7.81 2.83
CA THR A 238 -11.93 -8.99 3.64
C THR A 238 -10.66 -9.49 4.30
N VAL A 239 -10.67 -9.66 5.62
CA VAL A 239 -9.55 -10.23 6.37
C VAL A 239 -9.74 -11.73 6.50
N ALA A 240 -8.80 -12.51 5.97
CA ALA A 240 -8.70 -13.93 6.28
C ALA A 240 -7.78 -14.11 7.50
N ILE A 241 -8.28 -14.77 8.52
CA ILE A 241 -7.49 -15.13 9.71
C ILE A 241 -6.93 -16.52 9.44
N THR A 242 -5.63 -16.61 9.24
CA THR A 242 -4.88 -17.88 9.10
C THR A 242 -4.31 -18.35 10.43
#